data_7884ebc657838270f43556011ef56dd9
#
_entry.id   7884ebc657838270f43556011ef56dd9
#
_cell.length_a   1.000
_cell.length_b   1.000
_cell.length_c   1.000
_cell.angle_alpha   90.00
_cell.angle_beta   90.00
_cell.angle_gamma   90.00
#
_symmetry.space_group_name_H-M   'P 1'
#
loop_
_entity.id
_entity.type
_entity.pdbx_description
1 polymer ?
#
loop_
_entity_poly.entity_id
_entity_poly.type
_entity_poly.pdbx_seq_one_letter_code
_entity_poly.pdbx_strand_id
1 'polypeptide(L)'
;MKSTVFIILGILVFASVGSARIGGGDIKYSIKRVGEVTFSHDTHVDAMGFNCTECHPSTFATKEMHKPVKMIHRRQSQSCGMCHDGKQAFDLRSNCYICHNREVK
;
A
#
# COMPACT_ATOMS: atom_id res chain seq x y z
N MET A 1 -29.24 -37.39 16.65
CA MET A 1 -29.06 -36.02 17.20
C MET A 1 -27.63 -35.74 17.71
N LYS A 2 -26.96 -36.67 18.39
CA LYS A 2 -25.59 -36.42 18.88
C LYS A 2 -24.55 -36.26 17.74
N SER A 3 -24.67 -37.04 16.64
CA SER A 3 -23.75 -36.94 15.47
C SER A 3 -23.85 -35.61 14.71
N THR A 4 -25.05 -35.06 14.57
CA THR A 4 -25.28 -33.79 13.88
C THR A 4 -24.70 -32.60 14.62
N VAL A 5 -24.70 -32.62 15.95
CA VAL A 5 -24.11 -31.58 16.80
C VAL A 5 -22.59 -31.57 16.66
N PHE A 6 -21.93 -32.72 16.58
CA PHE A 6 -20.48 -32.80 16.36
C PHE A 6 -20.07 -32.30 14.97
N ILE A 7 -20.88 -32.54 13.94
CA ILE A 7 -20.60 -32.04 12.58
C ILE A 7 -20.71 -30.51 12.53
N ILE A 8 -21.74 -29.92 13.16
CA ILE A 8 -21.91 -28.47 13.21
C ILE A 8 -20.78 -27.81 14.02
N LEU A 9 -20.37 -28.40 15.13
CA LEU A 9 -19.25 -27.90 15.94
C LEU A 9 -17.92 -27.98 15.17
N GLY A 10 -17.70 -29.03 14.39
CA GLY A 10 -16.53 -29.20 13.54
C GLY A 10 -16.43 -28.15 12.42
N ILE A 11 -17.57 -27.75 11.82
CA ILE A 11 -17.60 -26.74 10.77
C ILE A 11 -17.30 -25.33 11.33
N LEU A 12 -17.73 -25.03 12.55
CA LEU A 12 -17.47 -23.76 13.21
C LEU A 12 -16.00 -23.52 13.55
N VAL A 13 -15.23 -24.57 13.80
CA VAL A 13 -13.80 -24.48 14.17
C VAL A 13 -12.91 -24.18 12.95
N PHE A 14 -13.37 -24.49 11.72
CA PHE A 14 -12.63 -24.24 10.49
C PHE A 14 -12.97 -22.94 9.78
N ALA A 15 -13.79 -22.07 10.35
CA ALA A 15 -13.98 -20.71 9.86
C ALA A 15 -12.74 -19.88 10.19
N SER A 16 -11.66 -20.09 9.42
CA SER A 16 -10.49 -19.21 9.46
C SER A 16 -10.94 -17.82 8.96
N VAL A 17 -10.85 -16.84 9.83
CA VAL A 17 -11.12 -15.43 9.49
C VAL A 17 -10.00 -15.00 8.55
N GLY A 18 -10.24 -15.08 7.26
CA GLY A 18 -9.33 -14.55 6.26
C GLY A 18 -9.29 -13.03 6.40
N SER A 19 -8.15 -12.47 6.83
CA SER A 19 -7.91 -11.03 6.82
C SER A 19 -7.65 -10.59 5.39
N ALA A 20 -8.64 -9.94 4.77
CA ALA A 20 -8.44 -9.29 3.48
C ALA A 20 -7.64 -7.99 3.69
N ARG A 21 -6.53 -7.83 2.96
CA ARG A 21 -5.74 -6.60 2.98
C ARG A 21 -6.17 -5.67 1.85
N ILE A 22 -6.33 -4.40 2.15
CA ILE A 22 -6.69 -3.37 1.17
C ILE A 22 -5.62 -3.33 0.07
N GLY A 23 -6.05 -3.41 -1.20
CA GLY A 23 -5.16 -3.35 -2.35
C GLY A 23 -4.09 -4.43 -2.43
N GLY A 24 -4.26 -5.54 -1.69
CA GLY A 24 -3.27 -6.60 -1.58
C GLY A 24 -2.15 -6.33 -0.56
N GLY A 25 -2.27 -5.27 0.22
CA GLY A 25 -1.30 -4.88 1.26
C GLY A 25 -0.26 -3.87 0.80
N ASP A 26 0.87 -3.84 1.49
CA ASP A 26 1.95 -2.90 1.23
C ASP A 26 2.72 -3.24 -0.04
N ILE A 27 3.13 -2.21 -0.77
CA ILE A 27 3.99 -2.33 -1.94
C ILE A 27 5.39 -1.87 -1.57
N LYS A 28 6.38 -2.70 -1.85
CA LYS A 28 7.78 -2.42 -1.57
C LYS A 28 8.56 -2.14 -2.84
N TYR A 29 9.26 -1.01 -2.83
CA TYR A 29 10.14 -0.57 -3.92
C TYR A 29 11.58 -0.60 -3.44
N SER A 30 12.39 -1.51 -3.99
CA SER A 30 13.83 -1.55 -3.71
C SER A 30 14.55 -0.57 -4.62
N ILE A 31 15.17 0.44 -4.05
CA ILE A 31 15.84 1.51 -4.81
C ILE A 31 17.33 1.48 -4.50
N LYS A 32 18.13 1.27 -5.55
CA LYS A 32 19.59 1.27 -5.41
C LYS A 32 20.08 2.55 -4.74
N ARG A 33 20.97 2.43 -3.77
CA ARG A 33 21.67 3.51 -3.03
C ARG A 33 20.86 4.26 -1.98
N VAL A 34 19.53 4.23 -2.02
CA VAL A 34 18.70 5.01 -1.09
C VAL A 34 17.77 4.17 -0.22
N GLY A 35 17.80 2.85 -0.40
CA GLY A 35 17.06 1.91 0.44
C GLY A 35 15.68 1.54 -0.10
N GLU A 36 14.92 0.84 0.73
CA GLU A 36 13.57 0.40 0.40
C GLU A 36 12.56 1.51 0.70
N VAL A 37 11.58 1.66 -0.17
CA VAL A 37 10.39 2.48 0.06
C VAL A 37 9.18 1.58 0.17
N THR A 38 8.43 1.70 1.24
CA THR A 38 7.17 0.98 1.43
C THR A 38 5.99 1.93 1.25
N PHE A 39 5.11 1.60 0.30
CA PHE A 39 3.82 2.26 0.16
C PHE A 39 2.76 1.42 0.88
N SER A 40 2.06 2.01 1.83
CA SER A 40 0.98 1.37 2.57
C SER A 40 -0.38 1.75 2.02
N HIS A 41 -1.12 0.78 1.48
CA HIS A 41 -2.52 0.97 1.11
C HIS A 41 -3.38 1.30 2.33
N ASP A 42 -3.15 0.63 3.45
CA ASP A 42 -3.93 0.85 4.68
C ASP A 42 -3.82 2.30 5.15
N THR A 43 -2.62 2.88 5.11
CA THR A 43 -2.44 4.30 5.48
C THR A 43 -3.19 5.23 4.53
N HIS A 44 -3.12 5.03 3.23
CA HIS A 44 -3.71 5.94 2.24
C HIS A 44 -5.22 5.75 2.09
N VAL A 45 -5.70 4.52 2.11
CA VAL A 45 -7.11 4.21 1.89
C VAL A 45 -7.88 4.24 3.20
N ASP A 46 -7.43 3.53 4.21
CA ASP A 46 -8.18 3.41 5.48
C ASP A 46 -7.97 4.62 6.39
N ALA A 47 -6.72 4.97 6.71
CA ALA A 47 -6.44 6.07 7.62
C ALA A 47 -6.70 7.45 7.01
N MET A 48 -6.40 7.66 5.72
CA MET A 48 -6.57 8.95 5.04
C MET A 48 -7.88 9.07 4.27
N GLY A 49 -8.62 7.96 4.06
CA GLY A 49 -9.94 7.96 3.46
C GLY A 49 -9.96 8.11 1.94
N PHE A 50 -8.87 7.80 1.24
CA PHE A 50 -8.84 7.86 -0.22
C PHE A 50 -9.57 6.68 -0.86
N ASN A 51 -10.31 6.95 -1.95
CA ASN A 51 -10.92 5.92 -2.77
C ASN A 51 -9.91 5.33 -3.76
N CYS A 52 -10.11 4.07 -4.15
CA CYS A 52 -9.23 3.39 -5.11
C CYS A 52 -9.08 4.17 -6.43
N THR A 53 -10.16 4.79 -6.91
CA THR A 53 -10.21 5.54 -8.17
C THR A 53 -9.49 6.87 -8.15
N GLU A 54 -9.11 7.38 -6.98
CA GLU A 54 -8.29 8.60 -6.87
C GLU A 54 -6.84 8.33 -7.29
N CYS A 55 -6.40 7.08 -7.19
CA CYS A 55 -5.06 6.66 -7.61
C CYS A 55 -5.08 5.76 -8.84
N HIS A 56 -6.08 4.87 -8.98
CA HIS A 56 -6.15 3.87 -10.04
C HIS A 56 -7.26 4.15 -11.05
N PRO A 57 -7.02 3.86 -12.34
CA PRO A 57 -5.75 3.51 -12.98
C PRO A 57 -4.93 4.72 -13.45
N SER A 58 -5.41 5.95 -13.20
CA SER A 58 -4.89 7.17 -13.82
C SER A 58 -3.46 7.51 -13.40
N THR A 59 -3.18 7.55 -12.10
CA THR A 59 -1.85 7.90 -11.56
C THR A 59 -0.98 6.66 -11.41
N PHE A 60 -1.56 5.59 -10.88
CA PHE A 60 -0.88 4.31 -10.67
C PHE A 60 -1.65 3.19 -11.35
N ALA A 61 -0.97 2.42 -12.20
CA ALA A 61 -1.55 1.26 -12.83
C ALA A 61 -1.81 0.14 -11.80
N THR A 62 -2.83 -0.66 -12.05
CA THR A 62 -3.02 -1.91 -11.31
C THR A 62 -1.95 -2.94 -11.70
N LYS A 63 -1.87 -4.04 -10.94
CA LYS A 63 -0.88 -5.09 -11.19
C LYS A 63 -0.93 -5.63 -12.62
N GLU A 64 -2.11 -5.74 -13.19
CA GLU A 64 -2.35 -6.24 -14.54
C GLU A 64 -1.88 -5.27 -15.63
N MET A 65 -1.87 -3.98 -15.31
CA MET A 65 -1.51 -2.91 -16.25
C MET A 65 -0.15 -2.29 -15.92
N HIS A 66 0.60 -2.89 -15.00
CA HIS A 66 1.82 -2.31 -14.45
C HIS A 66 2.87 -2.05 -15.54
N LYS A 67 3.29 -0.81 -15.63
CA LYS A 67 4.51 -0.39 -16.34
C LYS A 67 5.50 0.14 -15.32
N PRO A 68 6.79 -0.19 -15.43
CA PRO A 68 7.80 0.35 -14.51
C PRO A 68 7.76 1.87 -14.50
N VAL A 69 7.39 2.47 -13.39
CA VAL A 69 7.39 3.92 -13.21
C VAL A 69 8.70 4.32 -12.58
N LYS A 70 9.48 5.13 -13.29
CA LYS A 70 10.63 5.80 -12.67
C LYS A 70 10.09 6.85 -11.71
N MET A 71 10.25 6.63 -10.42
CA MET A 71 9.93 7.63 -9.41
C MET A 71 10.94 8.77 -9.49
N ILE A 72 10.58 9.82 -10.17
CA ILE A 72 11.39 11.04 -10.25
C ILE A 72 10.79 12.02 -9.24
N HIS A 73 11.35 12.02 -8.03
CA HIS A 73 10.93 12.91 -6.94
C HIS A 73 10.94 14.41 -7.28
N ARG A 74 11.74 14.79 -8.27
CA ARG A 74 11.95 16.21 -8.59
C ARG A 74 10.80 16.85 -9.34
N ARG A 75 9.88 16.08 -9.88
CA ARG A 75 8.71 16.61 -10.56
C ARG A 75 7.50 16.43 -9.65
N GLN A 76 7.12 17.48 -8.96
CA GLN A 76 6.01 17.54 -8.00
C GLN A 76 4.63 17.17 -8.57
N SER A 77 4.51 17.02 -9.86
CA SER A 77 3.26 16.71 -10.56
C SER A 77 3.12 15.25 -10.97
N GLN A 78 4.00 14.37 -10.51
CA GLN A 78 3.98 12.97 -10.92
C GLN A 78 4.14 12.03 -9.72
N SER A 79 3.47 10.88 -9.80
CA SER A 79 3.60 9.81 -8.81
C SER A 79 3.28 10.29 -7.38
N CYS A 80 4.09 9.95 -6.40
CA CYS A 80 3.90 10.38 -5.00
C CYS A 80 3.88 11.90 -4.83
N GLY A 81 4.65 12.62 -5.66
CA GLY A 81 4.74 14.09 -5.64
C GLY A 81 3.47 14.82 -6.06
N MET A 82 2.46 14.12 -6.58
CA MET A 82 1.15 14.73 -6.87
C MET A 82 0.43 15.18 -5.60
N CYS A 83 0.58 14.42 -4.52
CA CYS A 83 -0.05 14.70 -3.23
C CYS A 83 0.98 15.14 -2.19
N HIS A 84 2.20 14.58 -2.23
CA HIS A 84 3.29 14.94 -1.31
C HIS A 84 4.03 16.19 -1.80
N ASP A 85 3.31 17.29 -1.84
CA ASP A 85 3.76 18.60 -2.36
C ASP A 85 3.99 19.64 -1.25
N GLY A 86 3.79 19.26 0.01
CA GLY A 86 3.88 20.16 1.17
C GLY A 86 2.59 20.92 1.46
N LYS A 87 1.51 20.67 0.72
CA LYS A 87 0.18 21.26 0.94
C LYS A 87 -0.85 20.19 1.26
N GLN A 88 -1.00 19.20 0.37
CA GLN A 88 -1.94 18.10 0.54
C GLN A 88 -1.38 17.04 1.50
N ALA A 89 -0.10 16.72 1.38
CA ALA A 89 0.65 15.85 2.29
C ALA A 89 2.06 16.42 2.50
N PHE A 90 2.85 15.77 3.37
CA PHE A 90 4.21 16.24 3.64
C PHE A 90 5.07 16.32 2.37
N ASP A 91 5.96 17.31 2.31
CA ASP A 91 6.84 17.52 1.17
C ASP A 91 7.92 16.44 1.06
N LEU A 92 8.11 15.92 -0.14
CA LEU A 92 9.12 14.90 -0.44
C LEU A 92 10.56 15.40 -0.27
N ARG A 93 10.81 16.71 -0.45
CA ARG A 93 12.17 17.26 -0.47
C ARG A 93 12.84 17.27 0.88
N SER A 94 12.04 17.47 1.93
CA SER A 94 12.54 17.63 3.30
C SER A 94 12.41 16.38 4.14
N ASN A 95 11.74 15.35 3.64
CA ASN A 95 11.30 14.19 4.42
C ASN A 95 11.75 12.85 3.81
N CYS A 96 12.94 12.80 3.26
CA CYS A 96 13.47 11.61 2.57
C CYS A 96 13.43 10.34 3.42
N TYR A 97 13.75 10.46 4.70
CA TYR A 97 13.82 9.34 5.65
C TYR A 97 12.46 8.73 6.00
N ILE A 98 11.36 9.44 5.76
CA ILE A 98 10.01 8.89 6.01
C ILE A 98 9.70 7.78 5.01
N CYS A 99 10.15 7.93 3.77
CA CYS A 99 9.93 6.96 2.71
C CYS A 99 11.12 6.01 2.52
N HIS A 100 12.34 6.55 2.57
CA HIS A 100 13.55 5.78 2.33
C HIS A 100 14.10 5.18 3.60
N ASN A 101 13.86 3.89 3.79
CA ASN A 101 14.43 3.14 4.90
C ASN A 101 15.83 2.63 4.51
N ARG A 102 16.87 3.28 5.01
CA ARG A 102 18.24 2.79 4.94
C ARG A 102 18.47 1.89 6.14
N GLU A 103 18.46 0.59 5.93
CA GLU A 103 19.11 -0.28 6.90
C GLU A 103 20.61 0.05 6.89
N VAL A 104 21.08 0.64 7.97
CA VAL A 104 22.51 0.81 8.22
C VAL A 104 23.06 -0.59 8.48
N LYS A 105 23.72 -1.16 7.45
CA LYS A 105 24.53 -2.37 7.63
C LYS A 105 25.82 -2.03 8.35
#